data_7c68377d11da029b7c2db179b4e1cee8
#
_entry.id   7c68377d11da029b7c2db179b4e1cee8
#
_cell.length_a   1.000
_cell.length_b   1.000
_cell.length_c   1.000
_cell.angle_alpha   90.00
_cell.angle_beta   90.00
_cell.angle_gamma   90.00
#
_symmetry.space_group_name_H-M   'P 1'
#
loop_
_entity.id
_entity.type
_entity.pdbx_description
1 polymer ?
#
loop_
_entity_poly.entity_id
_entity_poly.type
_entity_poly.pdbx_seq_one_letter_code
_entity_poly.pdbx_strand_id
1 'polypeptide(L)'
;MATSLRDNLTSSYFNAAHKLYPKKARRRIIAYVESYDDIAFWRTLLEEFEDDEHYFQVMLPSATSLAKGKKMVLMNTLNTAELGRSLIACVDSDYDFLLQGATNTSRKINRNRYIFQTYTYAIENYHCFAESLHEVCVQATLNDRSILDFNSYLKRYSEIVYPLFLWNVWFYRQRDTYTLSLIHISEPTR
;
A
#
# COMPACT_ATOMS: atom_id res chain seq x y z
N MET A 1 -15.66 1.54 30.28
CA MET A 1 -15.70 0.66 29.09
C MET A 1 -14.36 -0.06 29.02
N ALA A 2 -14.37 -1.38 29.02
CA ALA A 2 -13.12 -2.14 28.87
C ALA A 2 -12.63 -2.02 27.43
N THR A 3 -11.51 -1.37 27.21
CA THR A 3 -10.81 -1.33 25.92
C THR A 3 -10.40 -2.75 25.57
N SER A 4 -10.71 -3.20 24.36
CA SER A 4 -10.29 -4.51 23.87
C SER A 4 -8.75 -4.59 23.87
N LEU A 5 -8.20 -5.75 24.22
CA LEU A 5 -6.75 -6.00 24.13
C LEU A 5 -6.19 -5.68 22.73
N ARG A 6 -7.02 -5.81 21.69
CA ARG A 6 -6.69 -5.52 20.30
C ARG A 6 -6.49 -4.02 20.01
N ASP A 7 -7.12 -3.16 20.79
CA ASP A 7 -7.04 -1.71 20.60
C ASP A 7 -5.75 -1.10 21.17
N ASN A 8 -4.98 -1.90 21.91
CA ASN A 8 -3.72 -1.50 22.56
C ASN A 8 -2.47 -2.18 21.97
N LEU A 9 -2.58 -2.77 20.77
CA LEU A 9 -1.44 -3.41 20.10
C LEU A 9 -0.51 -2.35 19.50
N THR A 10 0.45 -1.89 20.26
CA THR A 10 1.44 -0.89 19.88
C THR A 10 2.82 -1.51 19.64
N SER A 11 3.74 -0.77 19.02
CA SER A 11 5.13 -1.22 18.87
C SER A 11 5.79 -1.51 20.22
N SER A 12 5.49 -0.73 21.25
CA SER A 12 5.99 -0.93 22.61
C SER A 12 5.46 -2.23 23.23
N TYR A 13 4.20 -2.59 22.98
CA TYR A 13 3.63 -3.86 23.40
C TYR A 13 4.39 -5.04 22.76
N PHE A 14 4.62 -5.00 21.45
CA PHE A 14 5.36 -6.06 20.76
C PHE A 14 6.82 -6.13 21.22
N ASN A 15 7.48 -5.00 21.47
CA ASN A 15 8.82 -4.96 22.04
C ASN A 15 8.88 -5.60 23.45
N ALA A 16 7.86 -5.36 24.28
CA ALA A 16 7.76 -5.99 25.59
C ALA A 16 7.52 -7.49 25.49
N ALA A 17 6.64 -7.92 24.59
CA ALA A 17 6.38 -9.33 24.32
C ALA A 17 7.65 -10.07 23.84
N HIS A 18 8.45 -9.44 22.96
CA HIS A 18 9.72 -10.02 22.49
C HIS A 18 10.74 -10.28 23.59
N LYS A 19 10.74 -9.49 24.67
CA LYS A 19 11.63 -9.71 25.81
C LYS A 19 11.32 -11.01 26.57
N LEU A 20 10.11 -11.54 26.39
CA LEU A 20 9.66 -12.80 27.01
C LEU A 20 10.01 -14.04 26.17
N TYR A 21 10.44 -13.87 24.91
CA TYR A 21 10.83 -14.98 24.05
C TYR A 21 12.28 -15.42 24.31
N PRO A 22 12.60 -16.70 24.06
CA PRO A 22 13.98 -17.17 24.11
C PRO A 22 14.90 -16.34 23.22
N LYS A 23 16.15 -16.12 23.66
CA LYS A 23 17.13 -15.29 22.89
C LYS A 23 17.38 -15.76 21.44
N LYS A 24 17.03 -16.99 21.10
CA LYS A 24 17.17 -17.58 19.75
C LYS A 24 15.91 -17.43 18.87
N ALA A 25 14.81 -16.90 19.42
CA ALA A 25 13.60 -16.73 18.61
C ALA A 25 13.71 -15.46 17.73
N ARG A 26 13.39 -15.60 16.45
CA ARG A 26 13.30 -14.48 15.52
C ARG A 26 12.28 -13.45 16.02
N ARG A 27 12.60 -12.19 15.92
CA ARG A 27 11.71 -11.08 16.30
C ARG A 27 10.67 -10.86 15.21
N ARG A 28 9.41 -10.81 15.63
CA ARG A 28 8.29 -10.53 14.77
C ARG A 28 8.13 -9.02 14.57
N ILE A 29 8.04 -8.58 13.33
CA ILE A 29 7.64 -7.24 12.95
C ILE A 29 6.24 -7.33 12.33
N ILE A 30 5.27 -6.64 12.90
CA ILE A 30 3.92 -6.56 12.35
C ILE A 30 3.89 -5.50 11.26
N ALA A 31 3.42 -5.88 10.08
CA ALA A 31 3.18 -4.96 8.96
C ALA A 31 1.66 -4.87 8.72
N TYR A 32 1.08 -3.73 9.05
CA TYR A 32 -0.32 -3.47 8.74
C TYR A 32 -0.48 -2.97 7.30
N VAL A 33 -1.47 -3.53 6.61
CA VAL A 33 -1.86 -3.17 5.25
C VAL A 33 -3.31 -2.67 5.20
N GLU A 34 -3.70 -2.04 4.09
CA GLU A 34 -5.01 -1.41 3.94
C GLU A 34 -6.12 -2.42 3.60
N SER A 35 -5.80 -3.46 2.82
CA SER A 35 -6.77 -4.45 2.34
C SER A 35 -6.22 -5.87 2.32
N TYR A 36 -7.10 -6.84 2.08
CA TYR A 36 -6.69 -8.24 1.89
C TYR A 36 -5.83 -8.43 0.63
N ASP A 37 -6.11 -7.66 -0.41
CA ASP A 37 -5.41 -7.75 -1.68
C ASP A 37 -3.93 -7.31 -1.55
N ASP A 38 -3.65 -6.40 -0.62
CA ASP A 38 -2.31 -5.88 -0.34
C ASP A 38 -1.42 -6.90 0.37
N ILE A 39 -2.02 -7.89 1.06
CA ILE A 39 -1.27 -8.84 1.89
C ILE A 39 -0.24 -9.61 1.06
N ALA A 40 -0.64 -10.14 -0.10
CA ALA A 40 0.24 -10.93 -0.94
C ALA A 40 1.42 -10.10 -1.47
N PHE A 41 1.14 -8.90 -1.96
CA PHE A 41 2.15 -7.98 -2.49
C PHE A 41 3.19 -7.60 -1.42
N TRP A 42 2.73 -7.06 -0.28
CA TRP A 42 3.63 -6.62 0.78
C TRP A 42 4.37 -7.77 1.45
N ARG A 43 3.74 -8.95 1.55
CA ARG A 43 4.41 -10.14 2.06
C ARG A 43 5.58 -10.55 1.19
N THR A 44 5.37 -10.68 -0.11
CA THR A 44 6.43 -11.03 -1.07
C THR A 44 7.57 -10.02 -1.02
N LEU A 45 7.26 -8.72 -0.95
CA LEU A 45 8.27 -7.69 -0.87
C LEU A 45 9.06 -7.73 0.46
N LEU A 46 8.38 -7.91 1.58
CA LEU A 46 9.01 -7.88 2.91
C LEU A 46 9.79 -9.17 3.21
N GLU A 47 9.44 -10.31 2.62
CA GLU A 47 10.19 -11.56 2.74
C GLU A 47 11.65 -11.41 2.28
N GLU A 48 11.94 -10.54 1.31
CA GLU A 48 13.31 -10.25 0.84
C GLU A 48 14.19 -9.57 1.92
N PHE A 49 13.57 -9.01 2.95
CA PHE A 49 14.24 -8.32 4.06
C PHE A 49 14.22 -9.10 5.36
N GLU A 50 13.77 -10.35 5.34
CA GLU A 50 13.85 -11.24 6.47
C GLU A 50 15.27 -11.75 6.69
N ASP A 51 15.62 -11.96 7.95
CA ASP A 51 16.93 -12.48 8.37
C ASP A 51 16.78 -13.48 9.53
N ASP A 52 17.92 -13.92 10.07
CA ASP A 52 17.97 -14.85 11.22
C ASP A 52 17.43 -14.22 12.53
N GLU A 53 17.32 -12.90 12.57
CA GLU A 53 16.85 -12.18 13.76
C GLU A 53 15.41 -11.67 13.61
N HIS A 54 14.93 -11.41 12.38
CA HIS A 54 13.64 -10.76 12.13
C HIS A 54 12.82 -11.49 11.06
N TYR A 55 11.50 -11.45 11.22
CA TYR A 55 10.53 -11.85 10.20
C TYR A 55 9.32 -10.91 10.22
N PHE A 56 8.61 -10.84 9.11
CA PHE A 56 7.44 -9.98 8.97
C PHE A 56 6.15 -10.78 9.03
N GLN A 57 5.17 -10.25 9.74
CA GLN A 57 3.81 -10.74 9.71
C GLN A 57 2.90 -9.66 9.13
N VAL A 58 2.49 -9.85 7.88
CA VAL A 58 1.59 -8.94 7.19
C VAL A 58 0.15 -9.26 7.56
N MET A 59 -0.61 -8.27 7.99
CA MET A 59 -1.98 -8.46 8.43
C MET A 59 -2.80 -7.15 8.36
N LEU A 60 -4.11 -7.29 8.41
CA LEU A 60 -5.01 -6.14 8.55
C LEU A 60 -5.11 -5.70 10.02
N PRO A 61 -5.29 -4.40 10.27
CA PRO A 61 -5.75 -3.95 11.58
C PRO A 61 -7.13 -4.52 11.89
N SER A 62 -7.48 -4.62 13.19
CA SER A 62 -8.71 -5.30 13.61
C SER A 62 -9.99 -4.71 13.01
N ALA A 63 -10.95 -5.58 12.72
CA ALA A 63 -12.09 -5.39 11.82
C ALA A 63 -13.13 -4.30 12.18
N THR A 64 -13.06 -3.64 13.32
CA THR A 64 -14.07 -2.66 13.75
C THR A 64 -14.01 -1.31 13.01
N SER A 65 -12.99 -1.09 12.20
CA SER A 65 -12.73 0.20 11.56
C SER A 65 -12.79 0.20 10.01
N LEU A 66 -13.03 -0.94 9.38
CA LEU A 66 -12.93 -1.12 7.91
C LEU A 66 -13.98 -0.38 7.07
N ALA A 67 -14.99 0.27 7.70
CA ALA A 67 -16.12 0.88 6.98
C ALA A 67 -15.87 2.28 6.40
N LYS A 68 -14.72 2.91 6.67
CA LYS A 68 -14.46 4.30 6.26
C LYS A 68 -13.08 4.45 5.60
N GLY A 69 -12.96 4.18 4.31
CA GLY A 69 -11.77 4.47 3.51
C GLY A 69 -10.48 3.86 4.12
N LYS A 70 -9.99 2.82 3.55
CA LYS A 70 -8.97 1.91 4.10
C LYS A 70 -7.73 2.63 4.65
N LYS A 71 -7.12 3.54 3.89
CA LYS A 71 -5.93 4.31 4.28
C LYS A 71 -6.18 5.26 5.47
N MET A 72 -7.28 6.02 5.43
CA MET A 72 -7.65 6.91 6.52
C MET A 72 -7.91 6.16 7.83
N VAL A 73 -8.49 4.97 7.73
CA VAL A 73 -8.72 4.10 8.89
C VAL A 73 -7.40 3.61 9.45
N LEU A 74 -6.51 3.11 8.59
CA LEU A 74 -5.18 2.67 9.00
C LEU A 74 -4.44 3.83 9.68
N MET A 75 -4.43 5.01 9.06
CA MET A 75 -3.73 6.20 9.57
C MET A 75 -4.37 6.81 10.83
N ASN A 76 -5.67 6.60 11.05
CA ASN A 76 -6.37 7.07 12.25
C ASN A 76 -6.34 6.04 13.38
N THR A 77 -6.38 4.74 13.04
CA THR A 77 -6.30 3.63 14.00
C THR A 77 -4.89 3.47 14.52
N LEU A 78 -3.91 3.64 13.65
CA LEU A 78 -2.51 3.73 14.01
C LEU A 78 -2.20 5.20 14.30
N ASN A 79 -2.33 5.61 15.55
CA ASN A 79 -1.65 6.81 15.97
C ASN A 79 -0.19 6.68 15.53
N THR A 80 0.31 7.62 14.72
CA THR A 80 1.68 7.55 14.19
C THR A 80 2.75 7.41 15.27
N ALA A 81 2.40 7.72 16.53
CA ALA A 81 3.23 7.49 17.72
C ALA A 81 3.33 6.00 18.11
N GLU A 82 2.45 5.14 17.62
CA GLU A 82 2.42 3.71 17.92
C GLU A 82 3.31 2.88 16.97
N LEU A 83 3.64 3.44 15.81
CA LEU A 83 4.55 2.82 14.85
C LEU A 83 5.99 2.83 15.40
N GLY A 84 6.73 1.79 15.07
CA GLY A 84 8.07 1.61 15.58
C GLY A 84 8.75 0.36 15.00
N ARG A 85 9.85 -0.03 15.60
CA ARG A 85 10.68 -1.16 15.13
C ARG A 85 9.95 -2.51 15.05
N SER A 86 8.85 -2.69 15.77
CA SER A 86 8.06 -3.93 15.78
C SER A 86 6.67 -3.78 15.20
N LEU A 87 6.33 -2.59 14.72
CA LEU A 87 5.04 -2.30 14.10
C LEU A 87 5.23 -1.25 13.00
N ILE A 88 5.00 -1.64 11.76
CA ILE A 88 5.10 -0.79 10.57
C ILE A 88 3.74 -0.73 9.86
N ALA A 89 3.54 0.28 9.03
CA ALA A 89 2.40 0.40 8.14
C ALA A 89 2.86 0.36 6.68
N CYS A 90 2.12 -0.36 5.84
CA CYS A 90 2.36 -0.48 4.42
C CYS A 90 1.11 0.00 3.69
N VAL A 91 1.23 1.03 2.87
CA VAL A 91 0.10 1.75 2.28
C VAL A 91 0.31 2.01 0.80
N ASP A 92 -0.77 2.21 0.08
CA ASP A 92 -0.72 2.76 -1.26
C ASP A 92 -0.36 4.25 -1.21
N SER A 93 0.41 4.69 -2.18
CA SER A 93 0.79 6.10 -2.26
C SER A 93 -0.41 7.01 -2.53
N ASP A 94 -1.36 6.56 -3.34
CA ASP A 94 -2.34 7.44 -4.00
C ASP A 94 -1.61 8.57 -4.76
N TYR A 95 -1.36 9.69 -4.22
CA TYR A 95 -0.45 10.72 -4.73
C TYR A 95 0.51 11.24 -3.66
N ASP A 96 0.50 10.65 -2.48
CA ASP A 96 1.23 11.18 -1.33
C ASP A 96 2.75 11.21 -1.56
N PHE A 97 3.29 10.21 -2.28
CA PHE A 97 4.70 10.22 -2.66
C PHE A 97 5.00 11.36 -3.67
N LEU A 98 4.17 11.53 -4.70
CA LEU A 98 4.36 12.58 -5.71
C LEU A 98 4.19 14.00 -5.13
N LEU A 99 3.32 14.15 -4.15
CA LEU A 99 3.01 15.44 -3.54
C LEU A 99 4.12 15.94 -2.59
N GLN A 100 5.06 15.06 -2.17
CA GLN A 100 6.24 15.41 -1.38
C GLN A 100 5.95 16.32 -0.18
N GLY A 101 4.84 16.04 0.53
CA GLY A 101 4.43 16.78 1.71
C GLY A 101 3.58 18.02 1.45
N ALA A 102 3.06 18.22 0.23
CA ALA A 102 2.16 19.34 -0.07
C ALA A 102 0.80 19.23 0.67
N THR A 103 0.34 18.02 0.95
CA THR A 103 -0.83 17.77 1.81
C THR A 103 -0.41 17.35 3.22
N ASN A 104 -1.35 17.41 4.18
CA ASN A 104 -1.07 16.95 5.55
C ASN A 104 -0.84 15.43 5.59
N THR A 105 -1.58 14.64 4.79
CA THR A 105 -1.42 13.20 4.69
C THR A 105 -0.07 12.84 4.10
N SER A 106 0.27 13.40 2.93
CA SER A 106 1.58 13.22 2.30
C SER A 106 2.74 13.58 3.25
N ARG A 107 2.59 14.68 4.01
CA ARG A 107 3.63 15.08 4.98
C ARG A 107 3.79 14.06 6.11
N LYS A 108 2.69 13.53 6.65
CA LYS A 108 2.72 12.50 7.71
C LYS A 108 3.37 11.22 7.21
N ILE A 109 2.98 10.74 6.03
CA ILE A 109 3.49 9.50 5.45
C ILE A 109 4.97 9.65 5.13
N ASN A 110 5.37 10.66 4.36
CA ASN A 110 6.75 10.84 3.91
C ASN A 110 7.75 11.13 5.06
N ARG A 111 7.30 11.63 6.20
CA ARG A 111 8.16 11.91 7.36
C ARG A 111 8.29 10.76 8.34
N ASN A 112 7.39 9.80 8.30
CA ASN A 112 7.42 8.69 9.24
C ASN A 112 8.20 7.51 8.66
N ARG A 113 9.37 7.23 9.22
CA ARG A 113 10.26 6.13 8.79
C ARG A 113 9.69 4.72 8.95
N TYR A 114 8.56 4.56 9.61
CA TYR A 114 7.88 3.29 9.84
C TYR A 114 6.61 3.16 8.99
N ILE A 115 6.38 4.10 8.07
CA ILE A 115 5.35 3.99 7.05
C ILE A 115 6.04 3.76 5.71
N PHE A 116 5.74 2.63 5.10
CA PHE A 116 6.19 2.27 3.77
C PHE A 116 5.05 2.49 2.79
N GLN A 117 5.34 3.12 1.66
CA GLN A 117 4.34 3.39 0.64
C GLN A 117 4.84 2.95 -0.73
N THR A 118 3.91 2.66 -1.64
CA THR A 118 4.24 2.46 -3.04
C THR A 118 4.80 3.76 -3.64
N TYR A 119 5.69 3.66 -4.63
CA TYR A 119 6.16 4.85 -5.38
C TYR A 119 5.21 5.24 -6.50
N THR A 120 4.45 4.27 -7.00
CA THR A 120 3.34 4.45 -7.93
C THR A 120 2.06 4.76 -7.16
N TYR A 121 0.94 4.94 -7.88
CA TYR A 121 -0.33 5.26 -7.25
C TYR A 121 -0.77 4.17 -6.27
N ALA A 122 -0.76 2.90 -6.70
CA ALA A 122 -1.18 1.75 -5.91
C ALA A 122 -0.45 0.47 -6.36
N ILE A 123 -0.68 -0.64 -5.64
CA ILE A 123 -0.07 -1.95 -5.95
C ILE A 123 -0.44 -2.45 -7.35
N GLU A 124 -1.61 -2.10 -7.87
CA GLU A 124 -2.05 -2.50 -9.21
C GLU A 124 -1.10 -2.01 -10.31
N ASN A 125 -0.42 -0.89 -10.10
CA ASN A 125 0.57 -0.41 -11.06
C ASN A 125 1.76 -1.36 -11.19
N TYR A 126 2.13 -2.08 -10.12
CA TYR A 126 3.18 -3.11 -10.16
C TYR A 126 2.65 -4.40 -10.82
N HIS A 127 1.38 -4.75 -10.58
CA HIS A 127 0.74 -5.89 -11.24
C HIS A 127 0.61 -5.69 -12.76
N CYS A 128 0.49 -4.45 -13.23
CA CYS A 128 0.42 -4.10 -14.64
C CYS A 128 1.81 -3.89 -15.30
N PHE A 129 2.86 -4.51 -14.77
CA PHE A 129 4.19 -4.45 -15.36
C PHE A 129 4.21 -5.20 -16.70
N ALA A 130 4.61 -4.50 -17.77
CA ALA A 130 4.42 -4.96 -19.13
C ALA A 130 5.07 -6.33 -19.43
N GLU A 131 6.26 -6.55 -18.86
CA GLU A 131 7.04 -7.78 -19.08
C GLU A 131 6.36 -9.01 -18.48
N SER A 132 5.60 -8.86 -17.39
CA SER A 132 4.90 -9.98 -16.73
C SER A 132 3.51 -10.24 -17.29
N LEU A 133 2.90 -9.26 -17.99
CA LEU A 133 1.53 -9.40 -18.50
C LEU A 133 1.36 -10.49 -19.53
N HIS A 134 2.39 -10.77 -20.34
CA HIS A 134 2.35 -11.89 -21.29
C HIS A 134 2.17 -13.23 -20.57
N GLU A 135 2.95 -13.48 -19.53
CA GLU A 135 2.85 -14.70 -18.71
C GLU A 135 1.45 -14.85 -18.08
N VAL A 136 0.88 -13.76 -17.58
CA VAL A 136 -0.49 -13.75 -17.06
C VAL A 136 -1.49 -14.14 -18.15
N CYS A 137 -1.33 -13.62 -19.38
CA CYS A 137 -2.18 -14.00 -20.51
C CYS A 137 -2.03 -15.47 -20.88
N VAL A 138 -0.80 -16.00 -20.91
CA VAL A 138 -0.53 -17.43 -21.19
C VAL A 138 -1.23 -18.31 -20.14
N GLN A 139 -1.09 -17.98 -18.87
CA GLN A 139 -1.73 -18.71 -17.78
C GLN A 139 -3.27 -18.66 -17.85
N ALA A 140 -3.84 -17.50 -18.18
CA ALA A 140 -5.28 -17.33 -18.27
C ALA A 140 -5.91 -17.99 -19.51
N THR A 141 -5.22 -17.99 -20.64
CA THR A 141 -5.75 -18.46 -21.93
C THR A 141 -5.24 -19.85 -22.33
N LEU A 142 -4.23 -20.39 -21.63
CA LEU A 142 -3.50 -21.61 -21.97
C LEU A 142 -2.93 -21.57 -23.41
N ASN A 143 -2.56 -20.39 -23.87
CA ASN A 143 -2.07 -20.15 -25.23
C ASN A 143 -0.82 -19.26 -25.17
N ASP A 144 0.30 -19.79 -25.64
CA ASP A 144 1.62 -19.11 -25.66
C ASP A 144 1.76 -18.12 -26.85
N ARG A 145 0.71 -17.89 -27.60
CA ARG A 145 0.75 -16.92 -28.70
C ARG A 145 0.79 -15.51 -28.16
N SER A 146 1.78 -14.72 -28.59
CA SER A 146 1.81 -13.28 -28.33
C SER A 146 0.61 -12.60 -28.98
N ILE A 147 -0.32 -12.11 -28.18
CA ILE A 147 -1.57 -11.48 -28.62
C ILE A 147 -1.38 -9.97 -28.76
N LEU A 148 -0.57 -9.39 -27.87
CA LEU A 148 -0.39 -7.95 -27.75
C LEU A 148 1.05 -7.63 -27.32
N ASP A 149 1.64 -6.61 -27.94
CA ASP A 149 2.85 -5.97 -27.42
C ASP A 149 2.45 -5.02 -26.28
N PHE A 150 2.52 -5.54 -25.05
CA PHE A 150 2.15 -4.79 -23.85
C PHE A 150 3.02 -3.57 -23.61
N ASN A 151 4.32 -3.62 -23.96
CA ASN A 151 5.22 -2.48 -23.83
C ASN A 151 4.76 -1.30 -24.70
N SER A 152 4.55 -1.57 -25.99
CA SER A 152 4.06 -0.53 -26.93
C SER A 152 2.66 -0.05 -26.56
N TYR A 153 1.78 -0.96 -26.14
CA TYR A 153 0.42 -0.61 -25.76
C TYR A 153 0.39 0.31 -24.52
N LEU A 154 1.05 -0.09 -23.43
CA LEU A 154 1.06 0.69 -22.19
C LEU A 154 1.79 2.02 -22.34
N LYS A 155 2.86 2.05 -23.15
CA LYS A 155 3.54 3.31 -23.50
C LYS A 155 2.59 4.26 -24.19
N ARG A 156 1.90 3.81 -25.23
CA ARG A 156 0.92 4.63 -25.98
C ARG A 156 -0.23 5.09 -25.08
N TYR A 157 -0.76 4.19 -24.26
CA TYR A 157 -1.79 4.51 -23.27
C TYR A 157 -1.32 5.62 -22.33
N SER A 158 -0.12 5.47 -21.77
CA SER A 158 0.47 6.46 -20.86
C SER A 158 0.65 7.84 -21.51
N GLU A 159 1.11 7.88 -22.76
CA GLU A 159 1.24 9.14 -23.52
C GLU A 159 -0.09 9.86 -23.68
N ILE A 160 -1.17 9.13 -23.93
CA ILE A 160 -2.53 9.70 -24.10
C ILE A 160 -3.07 10.20 -22.76
N VAL A 161 -2.87 9.46 -21.68
CA VAL A 161 -3.47 9.77 -20.36
C VAL A 161 -2.63 10.80 -19.59
N TYR A 162 -1.35 10.94 -19.93
CA TYR A 162 -0.41 11.79 -19.18
C TYR A 162 -0.87 13.24 -18.96
N PRO A 163 -1.42 13.96 -19.95
CA PRO A 163 -1.95 15.31 -19.72
C PRO A 163 -3.08 15.35 -18.69
N LEU A 164 -3.99 14.35 -18.73
CA LEU A 164 -5.08 14.25 -17.76
C LEU A 164 -4.57 13.95 -16.38
N PHE A 165 -3.56 13.08 -16.28
CA PHE A 165 -2.87 12.78 -15.03
C PHE A 165 -2.24 14.04 -14.42
N LEU A 166 -1.55 14.87 -15.19
CA LEU A 166 -0.97 16.11 -14.70
C LEU A 166 -2.02 17.08 -14.16
N TRP A 167 -3.16 17.22 -14.85
CA TRP A 167 -4.28 18.02 -14.39
C TRP A 167 -4.85 17.48 -13.08
N ASN A 168 -5.03 16.17 -12.97
CA ASN A 168 -5.54 15.54 -11.76
C ASN A 168 -4.60 15.79 -10.56
N VAL A 169 -3.30 15.59 -10.72
CA VAL A 169 -2.30 15.86 -9.68
C VAL A 169 -2.29 17.34 -9.29
N TRP A 170 -2.41 18.24 -10.26
CA TRP A 170 -2.45 19.68 -10.01
C TRP A 170 -3.67 20.07 -9.16
N PHE A 171 -4.87 19.64 -9.55
CA PHE A 171 -6.10 19.89 -8.78
C PHE A 171 -6.02 19.29 -7.38
N TYR A 172 -5.54 18.07 -7.27
CA TYR A 172 -5.36 17.40 -5.98
C TYR A 172 -4.41 18.20 -5.06
N ARG A 173 -3.34 18.75 -5.61
CA ARG A 173 -2.39 19.61 -4.87
C ARG A 173 -3.02 20.91 -4.41
N GLN A 174 -3.90 21.52 -5.21
CA GLN A 174 -4.59 22.77 -4.86
C GLN A 174 -5.74 22.56 -3.86
N ARG A 175 -6.06 21.32 -3.54
CA ARG A 175 -7.24 20.96 -2.74
C ARG A 175 -8.55 21.45 -3.36
N ASP A 176 -8.59 21.57 -4.66
CA ASP A 176 -9.78 21.97 -5.36
C ASP A 176 -10.80 20.82 -5.39
N THR A 177 -12.08 21.16 -5.26
CA THR A 177 -13.19 20.20 -5.25
C THR A 177 -13.44 19.58 -6.62
N TYR A 178 -12.84 20.10 -7.66
CA TYR A 178 -12.90 19.58 -9.04
C TYR A 178 -11.85 18.45 -9.25
N THR A 179 -12.01 17.37 -8.54
CA THR A 179 -11.31 16.13 -8.87
C THR A 179 -11.93 15.57 -10.14
N LEU A 180 -11.20 15.60 -11.24
CA LEU A 180 -11.45 14.68 -12.34
C LEU A 180 -11.26 13.27 -11.80
N SER A 181 -12.35 12.66 -11.36
CA SER A 181 -12.31 11.26 -10.96
C SER A 181 -12.10 10.44 -12.24
N LEU A 182 -10.87 9.99 -12.46
CA LEU A 182 -10.56 9.05 -13.55
C LEU A 182 -11.37 7.75 -13.41
N ILE A 183 -11.86 7.44 -12.22
CA ILE A 183 -12.77 6.33 -11.95
C ILE A 183 -14.08 6.50 -12.72
N HIS A 184 -14.62 7.71 -12.81
CA HIS A 184 -15.86 7.97 -13.58
C HIS A 184 -15.66 7.94 -15.09
N ILE A 185 -14.43 8.03 -15.58
CA ILE A 185 -14.13 7.91 -17.03
C ILE A 185 -13.97 6.43 -17.41
N SER A 186 -13.59 5.57 -16.48
CA SER A 186 -13.33 4.15 -16.72
C SER A 186 -14.49 3.21 -16.36
N GLU A 187 -15.51 3.68 -15.62
CA GLU A 187 -16.69 2.86 -15.37
C GLU A 187 -17.62 2.90 -16.61
N PRO A 188 -17.86 1.75 -17.26
CA PRO A 188 -18.88 1.68 -18.29
C PRO A 188 -20.23 2.02 -17.62
N THR A 189 -20.88 3.06 -18.10
CA THR A 189 -22.27 3.36 -17.77
C THR A 189 -23.11 2.10 -18.00
N ARG A 190 -23.62 1.54 -16.91
CA ARG A 190 -24.61 0.46 -16.95
C ARG A 190 -25.95 1.00 -17.42
#